data_2fc4e2db7d5ffa215986880ad718461e
#
_entry.id   2fc4e2db7d5ffa215986880ad718461e
#
_cell.length_a   1.000
_cell.length_b   1.000
_cell.length_c   1.000
_cell.angle_alpha   90.00
_cell.angle_beta   90.00
_cell.angle_gamma   90.00
#
_symmetry.space_group_name_H-M   'P 1'
#
loop_
_entity.id
_entity.type
_entity.pdbx_description
1 polymer ?
#
loop_
_entity_poly.entity_id
_entity_poly.type
_entity_poly.pdbx_seq_one_letter_code
_entity_poly.pdbx_strand_id
1 'polypeptide(L)'
;MRRWLVLLIAVVAAVSVSVAPPAAAAVIPIGNLGDTLRVEFKGIVADITVHDVLPTDPPPGYTPTGSPRWRDQGGPWRAPITVHVIQAPNPFVTSILFAFNGVTPYADAYAPKNTDAPDALSTALQNAPPGSTVNGAVYWQVYRDLVTNVVLLNPQTGIRLAQWNIWQPGTPLP
;
A
#
# COMPACT_ATOMS: atom_id res chain seq x y z
N MET A 1 -35.18 -37.40 -67.87
CA MET A 1 -34.47 -37.88 -66.63
C MET A 1 -33.41 -36.88 -66.29
N ARG A 2 -33.66 -35.95 -65.35
CA ARG A 2 -32.70 -34.93 -64.88
C ARG A 2 -32.25 -35.30 -63.49
N ARG A 3 -30.95 -35.62 -63.35
CA ARG A 3 -30.25 -35.90 -62.05
C ARG A 3 -29.88 -34.57 -61.47
N TRP A 4 -30.40 -34.21 -60.30
CA TRP A 4 -29.99 -33.08 -59.51
C TRP A 4 -28.88 -33.55 -58.55
N LEU A 5 -27.69 -32.98 -58.70
CA LEU A 5 -26.56 -33.18 -57.83
C LEU A 5 -26.67 -32.11 -56.73
N VAL A 6 -26.94 -32.52 -55.50
CA VAL A 6 -26.95 -31.62 -54.33
C VAL A 6 -25.53 -31.60 -53.78
N LEU A 7 -24.87 -30.44 -53.87
CA LEU A 7 -23.55 -30.19 -53.32
C LEU A 7 -23.72 -29.72 -51.86
N LEU A 8 -23.37 -30.56 -50.90
CA LEU A 8 -23.35 -30.24 -49.47
C LEU A 8 -22.01 -29.56 -49.14
N ILE A 9 -22.00 -28.25 -48.96
CA ILE A 9 -20.85 -27.51 -48.49
C ILE A 9 -20.87 -27.54 -46.97
N ALA A 10 -19.98 -28.32 -46.35
CA ALA A 10 -19.74 -28.30 -44.90
C ALA A 10 -18.83 -27.11 -44.55
N VAL A 11 -19.41 -26.09 -43.92
CA VAL A 11 -18.63 -24.98 -43.35
C VAL A 11 -18.09 -25.42 -41.98
N VAL A 12 -16.82 -25.75 -41.92
CA VAL A 12 -16.10 -25.99 -40.64
C VAL A 12 -15.74 -24.62 -40.07
N ALA A 13 -16.50 -24.14 -39.08
CA ALA A 13 -16.14 -22.98 -38.29
C ALA A 13 -15.02 -23.38 -37.31
N ALA A 14 -13.80 -22.97 -37.60
CA ALA A 14 -12.66 -23.09 -36.66
C ALA A 14 -12.87 -22.08 -35.53
N VAL A 15 -13.31 -22.55 -34.37
CA VAL A 15 -13.33 -21.77 -33.12
C VAL A 15 -11.90 -21.69 -32.60
N SER A 16 -11.22 -20.59 -32.89
CA SER A 16 -9.93 -20.27 -32.27
C SER A 16 -10.16 -19.86 -30.82
N VAL A 17 -9.93 -20.78 -29.88
CA VAL A 17 -9.86 -20.48 -28.45
C VAL A 17 -8.55 -19.74 -28.22
N SER A 18 -8.61 -18.41 -28.13
CA SER A 18 -7.48 -17.61 -27.67
C SER A 18 -7.29 -17.88 -26.18
N VAL A 19 -6.33 -18.71 -25.83
CA VAL A 19 -5.85 -18.86 -24.46
C VAL A 19 -5.18 -17.55 -24.10
N ALA A 20 -5.81 -16.75 -23.26
CA ALA A 20 -5.19 -15.56 -22.69
C ALA A 20 -3.92 -16.00 -21.92
N PRO A 21 -2.77 -15.32 -22.12
CA PRO A 21 -1.58 -15.64 -21.34
C PRO A 21 -1.88 -15.50 -19.85
N PRO A 22 -1.33 -16.36 -18.98
CA PRO A 22 -1.50 -16.23 -17.54
C PRO A 22 -1.05 -14.83 -17.13
N ALA A 23 -1.91 -14.11 -16.39
CA ALA A 23 -1.55 -12.80 -15.85
C ALA A 23 -0.27 -13.00 -15.02
N ALA A 24 0.82 -12.36 -15.43
CA ALA A 24 2.05 -12.37 -14.65
C ALA A 24 1.72 -11.84 -13.25
N ALA A 25 2.07 -12.61 -12.22
CA ALA A 25 1.91 -12.15 -10.85
C ALA A 25 2.66 -10.83 -10.70
N ALA A 26 1.97 -9.76 -10.31
CA ALA A 26 2.59 -8.47 -10.14
C ALA A 26 3.71 -8.60 -9.09
N VAL A 27 4.93 -8.30 -9.50
CA VAL A 27 6.09 -8.32 -8.58
C VAL A 27 5.90 -7.15 -7.60
N ILE A 28 5.80 -7.48 -6.31
CA ILE A 28 5.69 -6.48 -5.26
C ILE A 28 7.05 -5.77 -5.15
N PRO A 29 7.12 -4.44 -5.31
CA PRO A 29 8.37 -3.71 -5.15
C PRO A 29 8.85 -3.79 -3.69
N ILE A 30 10.14 -4.09 -3.52
CA ILE A 30 10.82 -4.18 -2.22
C ILE A 30 12.07 -3.32 -2.28
N GLY A 31 12.26 -2.47 -1.27
CA GLY A 31 13.43 -1.61 -1.12
C GLY A 31 13.83 -1.44 0.34
N ASN A 32 14.71 -0.48 0.60
CA ASN A 32 15.14 -0.08 1.93
C ASN A 32 14.54 1.28 2.30
N LEU A 33 14.65 1.69 3.55
CA LEU A 33 14.32 3.06 3.94
C LEU A 33 15.09 4.07 3.06
N GLY A 34 14.39 5.10 2.61
CA GLY A 34 14.91 6.10 1.67
C GLY A 34 14.72 5.75 0.20
N ASP A 35 14.48 4.48 -0.16
CA ASP A 35 14.19 4.12 -1.54
C ASP A 35 12.79 4.57 -1.95
N THR A 36 12.68 5.11 -3.16
CA THR A 36 11.39 5.44 -3.77
C THR A 36 10.87 4.26 -4.57
N LEU A 37 9.72 3.73 -4.17
CA LEU A 37 9.08 2.60 -4.82
C LEU A 37 7.83 3.05 -5.58
N ARG A 38 7.71 2.62 -6.84
CA ARG A 38 6.49 2.83 -7.62
C ARG A 38 5.46 1.78 -7.28
N VAL A 39 4.25 2.26 -7.00
CA VAL A 39 3.08 1.43 -6.67
C VAL A 39 1.98 1.70 -7.68
N GLU A 40 1.43 0.62 -8.23
CA GLU A 40 0.30 0.67 -9.15
C GLU A 40 -0.82 -0.23 -8.60
N PHE A 41 -1.96 0.37 -8.28
CA PHE A 41 -3.09 -0.37 -7.74
C PHE A 41 -4.42 0.32 -8.02
N LYS A 42 -5.36 -0.38 -8.66
CA LYS A 42 -6.72 0.11 -8.97
C LYS A 42 -6.75 1.50 -9.62
N GLY A 43 -5.85 1.74 -10.57
CA GLY A 43 -5.77 3.03 -11.28
C GLY A 43 -5.05 4.14 -10.50
N ILE A 44 -4.58 3.87 -9.28
CA ILE A 44 -3.64 4.74 -8.59
C ILE A 44 -2.24 4.39 -9.05
N VAL A 45 -1.46 5.40 -9.40
CA VAL A 45 -0.01 5.29 -9.63
C VAL A 45 0.66 6.31 -8.74
N ALA A 46 1.56 5.87 -7.87
CA ALA A 46 2.27 6.74 -6.95
C ALA A 46 3.72 6.28 -6.74
N ASP A 47 4.63 7.25 -6.61
CA ASP A 47 5.98 7.03 -6.14
C ASP A 47 6.02 7.33 -4.64
N ILE A 48 6.48 6.37 -3.86
CA ILE A 48 6.39 6.42 -2.40
C ILE A 48 7.77 6.19 -1.79
N THR A 49 8.13 7.04 -0.82
CA THR A 49 9.37 6.95 -0.06
C THR A 49 9.05 6.90 1.42
N VAL A 50 9.49 5.85 2.12
CA VAL A 50 9.52 5.80 3.58
C VAL A 50 10.91 6.21 4.03
N HIS A 51 11.01 7.31 4.77
CA HIS A 51 12.31 7.93 5.09
C HIS A 51 12.97 7.30 6.29
N ASP A 52 12.20 7.06 7.35
CA ASP A 52 12.72 6.54 8.62
C ASP A 52 11.60 5.85 9.43
N VAL A 53 11.99 5.19 10.53
CA VAL A 53 11.08 4.61 11.52
C VAL A 53 11.66 4.86 12.91
N LEU A 54 11.05 5.77 13.65
CA LEU A 54 11.59 6.30 14.91
C LEU A 54 10.57 6.22 16.04
N PRO A 55 11.00 6.01 17.28
CA PRO A 55 10.16 6.25 18.44
C PRO A 55 9.76 7.73 18.49
N THR A 56 8.59 8.01 19.03
CA THR A 56 8.05 9.37 19.13
C THR A 56 7.22 9.52 20.38
N ASP A 57 6.88 10.77 20.74
CA ASP A 57 5.85 11.02 21.74
C ASP A 57 4.46 10.65 21.19
N PRO A 58 3.49 10.33 22.08
CA PRO A 58 2.13 10.07 21.68
C PRO A 58 1.56 11.24 20.84
N PRO A 59 1.10 10.98 19.63
CA PRO A 59 0.53 12.05 18.80
C PRO A 59 -0.80 12.53 19.38
N PRO A 60 -1.21 13.78 19.13
CA PRO A 60 -2.52 14.27 19.55
C PRO A 60 -3.63 13.41 18.95
N GLY A 61 -4.67 13.18 19.72
CA GLY A 61 -5.80 12.37 19.25
C GLY A 61 -6.75 12.03 20.38
N TYR A 62 -7.68 12.95 20.67
CA TYR A 62 -8.72 12.73 21.63
C TYR A 62 -10.07 12.52 20.93
N THR A 63 -10.87 11.57 21.46
CA THR A 63 -12.24 11.41 21.05
C THR A 63 -13.09 12.57 21.57
N PRO A 64 -14.29 12.82 21.01
CA PRO A 64 -15.21 13.83 21.54
C PRO A 64 -15.56 13.62 23.02
N THR A 65 -15.37 12.42 23.58
CA THR A 65 -15.59 12.09 24.99
C THR A 65 -14.37 12.40 25.86
N GLY A 66 -13.33 13.01 25.32
CA GLY A 66 -12.08 13.33 26.04
C GLY A 66 -11.14 12.14 26.26
N SER A 67 -11.52 10.93 25.85
CA SER A 67 -10.63 9.77 25.94
C SER A 67 -9.61 9.80 24.82
N PRO A 68 -8.32 9.54 25.07
CA PRO A 68 -7.30 9.53 24.02
C PRO A 68 -7.57 8.41 23.04
N ARG A 69 -7.49 8.69 21.74
CA ARG A 69 -7.51 7.67 20.68
C ARG A 69 -6.24 6.85 20.68
N TRP A 70 -5.16 7.43 21.18
CA TRP A 70 -3.89 6.80 21.36
C TRP A 70 -3.72 6.39 22.82
N ARG A 71 -3.31 5.14 23.05
CA ARG A 71 -2.95 4.66 24.38
C ARG A 71 -1.48 4.25 24.34
N ASP A 72 -0.69 4.83 25.21
CA ASP A 72 0.70 4.48 25.40
C ASP A 72 0.79 3.20 26.25
N GLN A 73 0.70 2.06 25.59
CA GLN A 73 0.86 0.72 26.22
C GLN A 73 2.20 0.06 25.82
N GLY A 74 3.07 0.77 25.21
CA GLY A 74 4.36 0.32 24.74
C GLY A 74 5.16 1.54 24.33
N GLY A 75 5.53 1.65 23.06
CA GLY A 75 6.13 2.86 22.50
C GLY A 75 5.34 3.34 21.28
N PRO A 76 4.97 4.63 21.21
CA PRO A 76 4.53 5.19 19.95
C PRO A 76 5.70 5.34 19.00
N TRP A 77 5.50 4.92 17.76
CA TRP A 77 6.49 5.00 16.69
C TRP A 77 5.92 5.76 15.51
N ARG A 78 6.80 6.46 14.80
CA ARG A 78 6.44 7.31 13.67
C ARG A 78 7.30 6.96 12.46
N ALA A 79 6.69 6.92 11.28
CA ALA A 79 7.38 6.84 10.00
C ALA A 79 7.03 8.04 9.12
N PRO A 80 7.97 8.93 8.83
CA PRO A 80 7.80 9.98 7.82
C PRO A 80 7.75 9.36 6.42
N ILE A 81 6.78 9.77 5.61
CA ILE A 81 6.53 9.23 4.29
C ILE A 81 6.27 10.37 3.31
N THR A 82 6.87 10.28 2.12
CA THR A 82 6.55 11.11 0.97
C THR A 82 5.79 10.28 -0.05
N VAL A 83 4.68 10.81 -0.56
CA VAL A 83 3.88 10.22 -1.64
C VAL A 83 3.76 11.20 -2.78
N HIS A 84 4.33 10.88 -3.93
CA HIS A 84 4.10 11.61 -5.17
C HIS A 84 3.00 10.90 -5.97
N VAL A 85 1.82 11.51 -6.03
CA VAL A 85 0.66 10.96 -6.73
C VAL A 85 0.77 11.27 -8.21
N ILE A 86 1.07 10.27 -9.03
CA ILE A 86 1.17 10.41 -10.48
C ILE A 86 -0.21 10.37 -11.12
N GLN A 87 -1.02 9.38 -10.68
CA GLN A 87 -2.36 9.18 -11.16
C GLN A 87 -3.27 8.72 -10.02
N ALA A 88 -4.47 9.25 -9.95
CA ALA A 88 -5.53 8.78 -9.06
C ALA A 88 -6.88 9.01 -9.73
N PRO A 89 -7.79 8.02 -9.73
CA PRO A 89 -9.14 8.18 -10.27
C PRO A 89 -9.96 9.23 -9.52
N ASN A 90 -9.67 9.37 -8.23
CA ASN A 90 -10.27 10.34 -7.33
C ASN A 90 -9.24 10.68 -6.22
N PRO A 91 -9.07 11.96 -5.85
CA PRO A 91 -8.12 12.39 -4.82
C PRO A 91 -8.30 11.69 -3.46
N PHE A 92 -9.53 11.29 -3.12
CA PHE A 92 -9.83 10.62 -1.85
C PHE A 92 -9.47 9.13 -1.82
N VAL A 93 -9.29 8.49 -2.97
CA VAL A 93 -9.12 7.03 -3.05
C VAL A 93 -7.79 6.59 -2.45
N THR A 94 -6.74 7.38 -2.61
CA THR A 94 -5.40 7.05 -2.11
C THR A 94 -5.39 6.90 -0.58
N SER A 95 -6.08 7.77 0.15
CA SER A 95 -6.15 7.71 1.62
C SER A 95 -6.90 6.46 2.14
N ILE A 96 -7.81 5.90 1.34
CA ILE A 96 -8.64 4.74 1.72
C ILE A 96 -7.97 3.42 1.32
N LEU A 97 -7.26 3.41 0.20
CA LEU A 97 -6.70 2.18 -0.36
C LEU A 97 -5.28 1.88 0.13
N PHE A 98 -4.60 2.83 0.77
CA PHE A 98 -3.23 2.71 1.25
C PHE A 98 -3.16 2.68 2.77
N ALA A 99 -2.65 1.57 3.31
CA ALA A 99 -2.32 1.45 4.73
C ALA A 99 -0.87 1.00 4.89
N PHE A 100 -0.10 1.73 5.69
CA PHE A 100 1.30 1.43 5.98
C PHE A 100 1.40 0.75 7.33
N ASN A 101 1.62 -0.55 7.33
CA ASN A 101 1.79 -1.33 8.55
C ASN A 101 3.27 -1.43 8.92
N GLY A 102 3.56 -1.27 10.22
CA GLY A 102 4.84 -1.68 10.78
C GLY A 102 4.83 -3.19 11.01
N VAL A 103 5.81 -3.92 10.49
CA VAL A 103 5.87 -5.38 10.59
C VAL A 103 7.12 -5.82 11.34
N THR A 104 6.96 -6.76 12.28
CA THR A 104 8.05 -7.33 13.08
C THR A 104 8.74 -8.48 12.35
N PRO A 105 9.90 -8.97 12.84
CA PRO A 105 10.55 -10.17 12.29
C PRO A 105 9.69 -11.42 12.34
N TYR A 106 8.73 -11.47 13.26
CA TYR A 106 7.81 -12.60 13.46
C TYR A 106 6.50 -12.46 12.69
N ALA A 107 6.42 -11.48 11.78
CA ALA A 107 5.25 -11.17 10.96
C ALA A 107 4.04 -10.61 11.73
N ASP A 108 4.20 -10.19 12.98
CA ASP A 108 3.19 -9.39 13.67
C ASP A 108 3.10 -8.03 12.98
N ALA A 109 1.88 -7.55 12.77
CA ALA A 109 1.63 -6.30 12.07
C ALA A 109 0.99 -5.25 12.98
N TYR A 110 1.60 -4.09 13.07
CA TYR A 110 1.04 -2.90 13.71
C TYR A 110 0.33 -2.05 12.66
N ALA A 111 -0.99 -2.03 12.73
CA ALA A 111 -1.79 -1.17 11.86
C ALA A 111 -1.62 0.32 12.23
N PRO A 112 -1.69 1.23 11.24
CA PRO A 112 -1.64 2.66 11.49
C PRO A 112 -2.74 3.10 12.47
N LYS A 113 -2.39 3.98 13.38
CA LYS A 113 -3.32 4.59 14.33
C LYS A 113 -3.90 5.88 13.76
N ASN A 114 -5.20 6.06 13.93
CA ASN A 114 -5.82 7.35 13.69
C ASN A 114 -5.31 8.36 14.71
N THR A 115 -4.92 9.53 14.25
CA THR A 115 -4.37 10.61 15.07
C THR A 115 -4.82 11.97 14.53
N ASP A 116 -4.82 12.99 15.39
CA ASP A 116 -5.04 14.38 15.03
C ASP A 116 -3.70 15.13 14.85
N ALA A 117 -2.59 14.39 14.66
CA ALA A 117 -1.32 15.02 14.34
C ALA A 117 -1.41 15.84 13.05
N PRO A 118 -0.81 17.04 13.01
CA PRO A 118 -0.90 17.93 11.86
C PRO A 118 -0.23 17.34 10.60
N ASP A 119 0.68 16.39 10.78
CA ASP A 119 1.38 15.67 9.73
C ASP A 119 0.82 14.26 9.47
N ALA A 120 -0.40 13.94 9.95
CA ALA A 120 -1.02 12.64 9.68
C ALA A 120 -1.17 12.41 8.17
N LEU A 121 -0.48 11.38 7.66
CA LEU A 121 -0.46 11.06 6.23
C LEU A 121 -1.87 10.77 5.67
N SER A 122 -2.72 10.11 6.45
CA SER A 122 -4.10 9.82 6.07
C SER A 122 -4.90 11.09 5.79
N THR A 123 -4.70 12.15 6.58
CA THR A 123 -5.34 13.45 6.37
C THR A 123 -4.76 14.17 5.16
N ALA A 124 -3.44 14.16 5.02
CA ALA A 124 -2.75 14.82 3.91
C ALA A 124 -3.11 14.19 2.54
N LEU A 125 -3.34 12.87 2.50
CA LEU A 125 -3.73 12.17 1.29
C LEU A 125 -5.20 12.33 0.90
N GLN A 126 -6.07 12.84 1.77
CA GLN A 126 -7.51 12.99 1.46
C GLN A 126 -7.80 13.92 0.28
N ASN A 127 -6.92 14.87 -0.01
CA ASN A 127 -7.04 15.82 -1.12
C ASN A 127 -5.76 15.89 -1.94
N ALA A 128 -5.15 14.75 -2.25
CA ALA A 128 -3.93 14.68 -3.04
C ALA A 128 -4.26 14.46 -4.53
N PRO A 129 -4.35 15.52 -5.35
CA PRO A 129 -4.64 15.39 -6.77
C PRO A 129 -3.44 14.79 -7.53
N PRO A 130 -3.66 14.23 -8.73
CA PRO A 130 -2.58 13.83 -9.61
C PRO A 130 -1.55 14.95 -9.82
N GLY A 131 -0.27 14.61 -9.81
CA GLY A 131 0.86 15.53 -9.88
C GLY A 131 1.28 16.15 -8.55
N SER A 132 0.54 15.94 -7.46
CA SER A 132 0.91 16.47 -6.14
C SER A 132 1.92 15.59 -5.43
N THR A 133 2.74 16.22 -4.58
CA THR A 133 3.61 15.55 -3.62
C THR A 133 3.11 15.85 -2.21
N VAL A 134 2.85 14.80 -1.46
CA VAL A 134 2.34 14.87 -0.10
C VAL A 134 3.41 14.34 0.86
N ASN A 135 3.71 15.13 1.89
CA ASN A 135 4.57 14.71 3.00
C ASN A 135 3.70 14.52 4.24
N GLY A 136 3.90 13.42 4.93
CA GLY A 136 3.17 13.13 6.16
C GLY A 136 3.85 12.04 6.96
N ALA A 137 3.17 11.56 7.99
CA ALA A 137 3.66 10.46 8.80
C ALA A 137 2.55 9.47 9.15
N VAL A 138 2.92 8.22 9.33
CA VAL A 138 2.09 7.21 9.97
C VAL A 138 2.59 6.93 11.37
N TYR A 139 1.67 6.54 12.25
CA TYR A 139 1.94 6.29 13.66
C TYR A 139 1.47 4.91 14.04
N TRP A 140 2.29 4.17 14.81
CA TRP A 140 1.98 2.84 15.34
C TRP A 140 2.14 2.81 16.85
N GLN A 141 1.38 1.92 17.48
CA GLN A 141 1.60 1.50 18.85
C GLN A 141 2.42 0.21 18.83
N VAL A 142 3.69 0.29 19.14
CA VAL A 142 4.61 -0.85 19.20
C VAL A 142 4.69 -1.33 20.64
N TYR A 143 4.20 -2.55 20.92
CA TYR A 143 4.08 -3.07 22.29
C TYR A 143 4.73 -4.44 22.51
N ARG A 144 5.37 -4.99 21.49
CA ARG A 144 6.13 -6.25 21.54
C ARG A 144 7.50 -6.04 20.90
N ASP A 145 7.67 -6.60 19.70
CA ASP A 145 8.92 -6.58 18.97
C ASP A 145 9.03 -5.34 18.10
N LEU A 146 10.26 -4.91 17.86
CA LEU A 146 10.55 -3.76 17.02
C LEU A 146 10.10 -3.99 15.56
N VAL A 147 9.69 -2.92 14.93
CA VAL A 147 9.37 -2.91 13.50
C VAL A 147 10.65 -3.10 12.68
N THR A 148 10.66 -4.07 11.78
CA THR A 148 11.79 -4.35 10.87
C THR A 148 11.46 -4.04 9.43
N ASN A 149 10.17 -3.91 9.11
CA ASN A 149 9.70 -3.60 7.76
C ASN A 149 8.50 -2.66 7.83
N VAL A 150 8.39 -1.76 6.87
CA VAL A 150 7.16 -1.04 6.57
C VAL A 150 6.52 -1.69 5.36
N VAL A 151 5.29 -2.14 5.50
CA VAL A 151 4.54 -2.79 4.41
C VAL A 151 3.34 -1.94 4.04
N LEU A 152 3.31 -1.50 2.80
CA LEU A 152 2.12 -0.90 2.21
C LEU A 152 1.17 -2.00 1.76
N LEU A 153 -0.07 -1.93 2.22
CA LEU A 153 -1.11 -2.86 1.81
C LEU A 153 -2.44 -2.13 1.54
N ASN A 154 -3.30 -2.82 0.82
CA ASN A 154 -4.69 -2.41 0.73
C ASN A 154 -5.44 -2.93 1.98
N PRO A 155 -6.02 -2.04 2.81
CA PRO A 155 -6.65 -2.44 4.09
C PRO A 155 -7.91 -3.28 3.91
N GLN A 156 -8.57 -3.20 2.75
CA GLN A 156 -9.81 -3.95 2.49
C GLN A 156 -9.54 -5.40 2.06
N THR A 157 -8.43 -5.64 1.36
CA THR A 157 -8.12 -6.95 0.75
C THR A 157 -6.90 -7.63 1.38
N GLY A 158 -6.09 -6.90 2.15
CA GLY A 158 -4.82 -7.38 2.69
C GLY A 158 -3.72 -7.56 1.63
N ILE A 159 -3.98 -7.18 0.37
CA ILE A 159 -2.98 -7.30 -0.71
C ILE A 159 -1.81 -6.37 -0.41
N ARG A 160 -0.60 -6.93 -0.37
CA ARG A 160 0.65 -6.17 -0.26
C ARG A 160 0.93 -5.46 -1.58
N LEU A 161 1.33 -4.19 -1.48
CA LEU A 161 1.59 -3.33 -2.63
C LEU A 161 3.07 -2.93 -2.72
N ALA A 162 3.75 -2.76 -1.58
CA ALA A 162 5.18 -2.46 -1.49
C ALA A 162 5.73 -2.80 -0.11
N GLN A 163 7.07 -2.89 0.02
CA GLN A 163 7.74 -3.12 1.30
C GLN A 163 9.05 -2.33 1.36
N TRP A 164 9.32 -1.71 2.50
CA TRP A 164 10.60 -1.09 2.85
C TRP A 164 11.22 -1.83 4.04
N ASN A 165 12.46 -2.28 3.88
CA ASN A 165 13.22 -2.92 4.94
C ASN A 165 13.93 -1.85 5.76
N ILE A 166 13.81 -1.92 7.09
CA ILE A 166 14.48 -1.01 8.01
C ILE A 166 15.91 -1.48 8.25
N TRP A 167 16.08 -2.80 8.32
CA TRP A 167 17.36 -3.40 8.60
C TRP A 167 18.01 -3.94 7.33
N GLN A 168 19.27 -3.54 7.09
CA GLN A 168 20.10 -4.13 6.05
C GLN A 168 20.96 -5.23 6.65
N PRO A 169 21.07 -6.42 6.04
CA PRO A 169 22.00 -7.46 6.47
C PRO A 169 23.42 -6.89 6.52
N GLY A 170 24.05 -6.94 7.69
CA GLY A 170 25.41 -6.41 7.89
C GLY A 170 25.48 -5.10 8.68
N THR A 171 24.38 -4.45 8.98
CA THR A 171 24.35 -3.31 9.92
C THR A 171 24.17 -3.86 11.34
N PRO A 172 25.02 -3.49 12.31
CA PRO A 172 24.81 -3.86 13.71
C PRO A 172 23.45 -3.34 14.19
N LEU A 173 22.74 -4.15 14.96
CA LEU A 173 21.54 -3.70 15.68
C LEU A 173 21.95 -2.56 16.64
N PRO A 174 21.14 -1.50 16.78
CA PRO A 174 21.37 -0.43 17.74
C PRO A 174 21.36 -0.92 19.19
#